data_54fc7c1f57ffa19fe9ede4c103c620fc
#
_entry.id   54fc7c1f57ffa19fe9ede4c103c620fc
#
_cell.length_a   1.000
_cell.length_b   1.000
_cell.length_c   1.000
_cell.angle_alpha   90.00
_cell.angle_beta   90.00
_cell.angle_gamma   90.00
#
_symmetry.space_group_name_H-M   'P 1'
#
loop_
_entity.id
_entity.type
_entity.pdbx_description
1 polymer ?
#
loop_
_entity_poly.entity_id
_entity_poly.type
_entity_poly.pdbx_seq_one_letter_code
_entity_poly.pdbx_strand_id
1 'polypeptide(L)'
;NSASINYIANNNGFTLNDLVSFDRKHNELNGENNRDGEDFNFSWNCGEEGSTRKRKIKELRMRQIKNALAFVFLSAGTPLILAGDEFGNSQNGNNNPYCVDSELSWVNWKETKEGKEILEWTKALIQFRQNNKILHMPQSLTLSDRVSCGYPDISYHGTNAWYAQMNTYDRHLGIMYSCVYGDEEDHRLIYAAYNMHWENHSFALPKINGTWKVDMSSNVSGAVIEDNNRLSLIHI
;
A
#
# COMPACT_ATOMS: atom_id res chain seq x y z
N ASN A 1 -0.72 10.28 -23.91
CA ASN A 1 -1.10 9.69 -22.62
C ASN A 1 0.19 9.26 -21.93
N SER A 2 0.55 9.91 -20.83
CA SER A 2 1.67 9.48 -19.98
C SER A 2 1.18 8.34 -19.09
N ALA A 3 1.85 7.17 -19.15
CA ALA A 3 1.64 6.11 -18.19
C ALA A 3 2.33 6.47 -16.86
N SER A 4 1.65 6.28 -15.73
CA SER A 4 2.27 6.39 -14.42
C SER A 4 2.85 5.04 -14.01
N ILE A 5 4.03 5.07 -13.38
CA ILE A 5 4.61 3.91 -12.69
C ILE A 5 4.56 4.21 -11.20
N ASN A 6 3.87 3.36 -10.45
CA ASN A 6 3.63 3.54 -9.03
C ASN A 6 4.53 2.59 -8.23
N TYR A 7 5.35 3.12 -7.36
CA TYR A 7 6.21 2.35 -6.47
C TYR A 7 6.41 3.07 -5.13
N ILE A 8 6.83 2.35 -4.12
CA ILE A 8 7.24 2.87 -2.82
C ILE A 8 8.74 2.62 -2.63
N ALA A 9 9.22 1.44 -3.00
CA ALA A 9 10.63 1.09 -3.03
C ALA A 9 11.07 0.74 -4.45
N ASN A 10 12.32 1.01 -4.77
CA ASN A 10 12.97 0.65 -6.02
C ASN A 10 14.46 0.33 -5.77
N ASN A 11 15.25 0.19 -6.82
CA ASN A 11 16.69 -0.12 -6.70
C ASN A 11 17.56 1.02 -6.14
N ASN A 12 17.00 2.21 -5.92
CA ASN A 12 17.68 3.33 -5.26
C ASN A 12 17.00 3.58 -3.91
N GLY A 13 17.67 3.30 -2.83
CA GLY A 13 17.12 3.49 -1.50
C GLY A 13 16.87 2.16 -0.75
N PHE A 14 16.07 2.21 0.28
CA PHE A 14 15.72 1.05 1.08
C PHE A 14 14.79 0.09 0.36
N THR A 15 14.90 -1.20 0.68
CA THR A 15 13.85 -2.18 0.41
C THR A 15 12.58 -1.81 1.19
N LEU A 16 11.43 -2.34 0.81
CA LEU A 16 10.19 -2.08 1.52
C LEU A 16 10.26 -2.51 3.00
N ASN A 17 10.95 -3.60 3.29
CA ASN A 17 11.17 -4.04 4.67
C ASN A 17 12.09 -3.09 5.45
N ASP A 18 13.11 -2.54 4.79
CA ASP A 18 14.04 -1.62 5.43
C ASP A 18 13.41 -0.24 5.65
N LEU A 19 12.49 0.21 4.78
CA LEU A 19 11.69 1.42 4.96
C LEU A 19 10.90 1.45 6.28
N VAL A 20 10.50 0.28 6.79
CA VAL A 20 9.76 0.17 8.06
C VAL A 20 10.62 -0.33 9.22
N SER A 21 11.92 -0.47 8.99
CA SER A 21 12.85 -1.06 9.98
C SER A 21 14.03 -0.17 10.33
N PHE A 22 14.34 0.83 9.50
CA PHE A 22 15.51 1.68 9.70
C PHE A 22 15.14 3.16 9.51
N ASP A 23 15.56 4.01 10.43
CA ASP A 23 15.48 5.46 10.28
C ASP A 23 16.74 6.02 9.60
N ARG A 24 17.86 5.29 9.68
CA ARG A 24 19.16 5.71 9.17
C ARG A 24 19.72 4.67 8.22
N LYS A 25 20.50 5.14 7.24
CA LYS A 25 21.26 4.26 6.34
C LYS A 25 22.41 3.57 7.06
N HIS A 26 22.70 2.35 6.65
CA HIS A 26 23.80 1.50 7.14
C HIS A 26 24.64 1.01 5.96
N ASN A 27 25.39 1.94 5.33
CA ASN A 27 26.17 1.70 4.12
C ASN A 27 27.66 1.45 4.43
N GLU A 28 28.01 1.07 5.68
CA GLU A 28 29.41 0.89 6.09
C GLU A 28 30.15 -0.13 5.24
N LEU A 29 29.45 -1.18 4.76
CA LEU A 29 30.03 -2.23 3.92
C LEU A 29 30.34 -1.76 2.49
N ASN A 30 29.86 -0.61 2.08
CA ASN A 30 30.15 -0.05 0.75
C ASN A 30 31.58 0.54 0.65
N GLY A 31 32.29 0.69 1.78
CA GLY A 31 33.65 1.22 1.79
C GLY A 31 33.77 2.75 1.75
N GLU A 32 32.66 3.46 1.76
CA GLU A 32 32.55 4.93 1.65
C GLU A 32 32.36 5.61 3.04
N ASN A 33 32.59 4.87 4.15
CA ASN A 33 32.37 5.33 5.53
C ASN A 33 30.93 5.88 5.75
N ASN A 34 29.94 5.20 5.19
CA ASN A 34 28.50 5.57 5.28
C ASN A 34 28.17 6.99 4.73
N ARG A 35 28.99 7.51 3.82
CA ARG A 35 28.78 8.85 3.19
C ARG A 35 27.99 8.78 1.89
N ASP A 36 27.92 7.61 1.27
CA ASP A 36 27.17 7.32 0.04
C ASP A 36 25.68 7.10 0.30
N GLY A 37 24.88 7.12 -0.75
CA GLY A 37 23.44 6.98 -0.68
C GLY A 37 22.72 8.19 -0.03
N GLU A 38 21.40 8.12 0.03
CA GLU A 38 20.58 9.20 0.57
C GLU A 38 20.59 9.23 2.09
N ASP A 39 20.70 10.42 2.69
CA ASP A 39 20.60 10.60 4.15
C ASP A 39 19.17 10.57 4.64
N PHE A 40 18.21 11.01 3.81
CA PHE A 40 16.80 11.08 4.15
C PHE A 40 16.00 10.07 3.32
N ASN A 41 15.53 9.00 3.95
CA ASN A 41 14.92 7.86 3.27
C ASN A 41 13.38 7.83 3.34
N PHE A 42 12.70 8.82 3.94
CA PHE A 42 11.26 8.77 4.20
C PHE A 42 10.81 7.50 4.93
N SER A 43 11.70 6.95 5.74
CA SER A 43 11.53 5.70 6.46
C SER A 43 11.10 5.92 7.91
N TRP A 44 10.62 4.86 8.54
CA TRP A 44 10.28 4.84 9.95
C TRP A 44 10.55 3.46 10.54
N ASN A 45 11.45 3.38 11.53
CA ASN A 45 11.83 2.11 12.16
C ASN A 45 10.74 1.47 13.03
N CYS A 46 9.56 2.09 13.12
CA CYS A 46 8.42 1.64 13.95
C CYS A 46 8.74 1.50 15.44
N GLY A 47 9.76 2.23 15.92
CA GLY A 47 10.13 2.32 17.34
C GLY A 47 11.34 1.49 17.74
N GLU A 48 12.05 0.83 16.81
CA GLU A 48 13.33 0.15 17.06
C GLU A 48 14.14 0.03 15.77
N GLU A 49 15.38 0.46 15.79
CA GLU A 49 16.27 0.41 14.63
C GLU A 49 16.70 -1.02 14.32
N GLY A 50 16.51 -1.44 13.05
CA GLY A 50 16.93 -2.76 12.59
C GLY A 50 16.05 -3.92 13.07
N SER A 51 16.65 -5.08 13.24
CA SER A 51 15.94 -6.30 13.63
C SER A 51 15.40 -6.22 15.07
N THR A 52 14.20 -6.75 15.32
CA THR A 52 13.55 -6.72 16.62
C THR A 52 12.89 -8.05 16.97
N ARG A 53 12.81 -8.35 18.28
CA ARG A 53 12.02 -9.46 18.83
C ARG A 53 10.70 -9.00 19.43
N LYS A 54 10.44 -7.68 19.49
CA LYS A 54 9.23 -7.11 20.07
C LYS A 54 8.03 -7.36 19.16
N ARG A 55 7.09 -8.17 19.62
CA ARG A 55 5.91 -8.57 18.85
C ARG A 55 5.11 -7.39 18.30
N LYS A 56 4.85 -6.37 19.11
CA LYS A 56 4.09 -5.18 18.71
C LYS A 56 4.74 -4.43 17.54
N ILE A 57 6.10 -4.32 17.55
CA ILE A 57 6.84 -3.65 16.48
C ILE A 57 6.77 -4.50 15.20
N LYS A 58 6.97 -5.82 15.30
CA LYS A 58 6.82 -6.72 14.14
C LYS A 58 5.42 -6.65 13.52
N GLU A 59 4.37 -6.66 14.33
CA GLU A 59 2.99 -6.53 13.87
C GLU A 59 2.74 -5.18 13.18
N LEU A 60 3.32 -4.10 13.70
CA LEU A 60 3.23 -2.77 13.10
C LEU A 60 3.97 -2.73 11.75
N ARG A 61 5.22 -3.22 11.69
CA ARG A 61 6.01 -3.29 10.45
C ARG A 61 5.28 -4.11 9.37
N MET A 62 4.76 -5.27 9.73
CA MET A 62 3.99 -6.12 8.82
C MET A 62 2.79 -5.36 8.23
N ARG A 63 2.07 -4.62 9.05
CA ARG A 63 0.93 -3.81 8.61
C ARG A 63 1.36 -2.69 7.68
N GLN A 64 2.47 -1.99 7.97
CA GLN A 64 3.01 -0.94 7.10
C GLN A 64 3.44 -1.48 5.74
N ILE A 65 4.09 -2.65 5.69
CA ILE A 65 4.42 -3.34 4.43
C ILE A 65 3.16 -3.65 3.64
N LYS A 66 2.14 -4.23 4.29
CA LYS A 66 0.86 -4.54 3.64
C LYS A 66 0.15 -3.29 3.11
N ASN A 67 0.17 -2.19 3.87
CA ASN A 67 -0.39 -0.91 3.44
C ASN A 67 0.34 -0.37 2.22
N ALA A 68 1.68 -0.38 2.23
CA ALA A 68 2.50 0.07 1.12
C ALA A 68 2.21 -0.71 -0.17
N LEU A 69 2.16 -2.04 -0.09
CA LEU A 69 1.79 -2.89 -1.23
C LEU A 69 0.36 -2.61 -1.71
N ALA A 70 -0.61 -2.40 -0.79
CA ALA A 70 -1.97 -2.03 -1.16
C ALA A 70 -2.02 -0.69 -1.91
N PHE A 71 -1.27 0.33 -1.48
CA PHE A 71 -1.16 1.60 -2.22
C PHE A 71 -0.66 1.38 -3.65
N VAL A 72 0.38 0.58 -3.83
CA VAL A 72 0.95 0.30 -5.15
C VAL A 72 -0.04 -0.42 -6.05
N PHE A 73 -0.67 -1.50 -5.56
CA PHE A 73 -1.52 -2.35 -6.39
C PHE A 73 -2.94 -1.81 -6.60
N LEU A 74 -3.47 -1.00 -5.70
CA LEU A 74 -4.81 -0.41 -5.84
C LEU A 74 -4.80 0.96 -6.53
N SER A 75 -3.62 1.53 -6.80
CA SER A 75 -3.49 2.77 -7.56
C SER A 75 -3.63 2.52 -9.07
N ALA A 76 -4.26 3.47 -9.78
CA ALA A 76 -4.28 3.45 -11.24
C ALA A 76 -2.87 3.66 -11.80
N GLY A 77 -2.53 2.97 -12.90
CA GLY A 77 -1.19 3.00 -13.53
C GLY A 77 -0.50 1.64 -13.43
N THR A 78 0.81 1.61 -13.63
CA THR A 78 1.62 0.40 -13.62
C THR A 78 2.27 0.21 -12.25
N PRO A 79 1.98 -0.87 -11.51
CA PRO A 79 2.67 -1.16 -10.27
C PRO A 79 4.10 -1.63 -10.53
N LEU A 80 5.05 -1.14 -9.74
CA LEU A 80 6.43 -1.59 -9.70
C LEU A 80 6.77 -1.95 -8.25
N ILE A 81 7.36 -3.12 -8.04
CA ILE A 81 7.93 -3.55 -6.76
C ILE A 81 9.39 -3.94 -6.97
N LEU A 82 10.22 -3.69 -5.99
CA LEU A 82 11.59 -4.18 -5.96
C LEU A 82 11.57 -5.70 -5.74
N ALA A 83 12.40 -6.43 -6.49
CA ALA A 83 12.50 -7.89 -6.32
C ALA A 83 12.86 -8.25 -4.87
N GLY A 84 12.05 -9.09 -4.25
CA GLY A 84 12.16 -9.47 -2.84
C GLY A 84 11.21 -8.74 -1.90
N ASP A 85 10.66 -7.58 -2.27
CA ASP A 85 9.69 -6.85 -1.44
C ASP A 85 8.42 -7.67 -1.22
N GLU A 86 8.04 -8.54 -2.18
CA GLU A 86 6.90 -9.44 -2.12
C GLU A 86 7.00 -10.50 -1.01
N PHE A 87 8.16 -10.67 -0.40
CA PHE A 87 8.36 -11.56 0.76
C PHE A 87 9.25 -10.95 1.85
N GLY A 88 9.43 -9.63 1.82
CA GLY A 88 10.08 -8.89 2.91
C GLY A 88 11.60 -9.01 2.94
N ASN A 89 12.25 -9.06 1.77
CA ASN A 89 13.71 -9.01 1.68
C ASN A 89 14.27 -7.74 2.33
N SER A 90 15.43 -7.85 2.97
CA SER A 90 16.12 -6.76 3.64
C SER A 90 17.56 -6.68 3.17
N GLN A 91 18.06 -5.48 3.02
CA GLN A 91 19.47 -5.15 2.80
C GLN A 91 20.11 -4.56 4.08
N ASN A 92 19.51 -4.89 5.25
CA ASN A 92 19.98 -4.48 6.58
C ASN A 92 20.21 -2.97 6.69
N GLY A 93 19.35 -2.16 6.07
CA GLY A 93 19.45 -0.71 6.09
C GLY A 93 20.51 -0.14 5.15
N ASN A 94 21.09 -0.94 4.26
CA ASN A 94 21.90 -0.42 3.17
C ASN A 94 21.00 0.10 2.05
N ASN A 95 21.05 1.40 1.79
CA ASN A 95 20.23 2.03 0.75
C ASN A 95 20.97 2.29 -0.57
N ASN A 96 22.21 1.77 -0.69
CA ASN A 96 23.04 1.95 -1.90
C ASN A 96 23.95 0.73 -2.16
N PRO A 97 23.42 -0.49 -2.25
CA PRO A 97 24.22 -1.72 -2.27
C PRO A 97 24.83 -2.04 -3.65
N TYR A 98 24.82 -1.11 -4.62
CA TYR A 98 25.20 -1.35 -6.02
C TYR A 98 26.62 -1.92 -6.20
N CYS A 99 27.56 -1.61 -5.30
CA CYS A 99 28.95 -2.06 -5.36
C CYS A 99 29.23 -3.27 -4.43
N VAL A 100 28.20 -3.81 -3.76
CA VAL A 100 28.35 -4.90 -2.79
C VAL A 100 27.87 -6.20 -3.42
N ASP A 101 28.80 -7.11 -3.75
CA ASP A 101 28.47 -8.45 -4.24
C ASP A 101 28.56 -9.46 -3.09
N SER A 102 27.51 -9.53 -2.27
CA SER A 102 27.43 -10.40 -1.10
C SER A 102 25.98 -10.69 -0.72
N GLU A 103 25.77 -11.52 0.31
CA GLU A 103 24.46 -11.83 0.87
C GLU A 103 23.66 -10.59 1.27
N LEU A 104 24.30 -9.44 1.49
CA LEU A 104 23.64 -8.17 1.78
C LEU A 104 22.77 -7.70 0.60
N SER A 105 23.31 -7.77 -0.63
CA SER A 105 22.65 -7.30 -1.85
C SER A 105 21.85 -8.39 -2.58
N TRP A 106 22.14 -9.66 -2.28
CA TRP A 106 21.43 -10.76 -2.90
C TRP A 106 20.02 -10.90 -2.35
N VAL A 107 19.11 -11.34 -3.19
CA VAL A 107 17.75 -11.69 -2.75
C VAL A 107 17.80 -12.96 -1.92
N ASN A 108 17.36 -12.86 -0.67
CA ASN A 108 17.36 -14.00 0.26
C ASN A 108 16.09 -14.84 0.10
N TRP A 109 16.20 -15.97 -0.57
CA TRP A 109 15.11 -16.90 -0.85
C TRP A 109 14.69 -17.78 0.35
N LYS A 110 15.29 -17.57 1.53
CA LYS A 110 14.92 -18.34 2.72
C LYS A 110 13.50 -17.98 3.17
N GLU A 111 12.65 -18.99 3.18
CA GLU A 111 11.29 -18.84 3.67
C GLU A 111 11.24 -18.51 5.17
N THR A 112 10.52 -17.46 5.50
CA THR A 112 10.18 -17.09 6.87
C THR A 112 8.66 -17.05 7.02
N LYS A 113 8.15 -17.11 8.25
CA LYS A 113 6.71 -17.00 8.49
C LYS A 113 6.18 -15.64 8.04
N GLU A 114 6.90 -14.58 8.37
CA GLU A 114 6.57 -13.22 7.99
C GLU A 114 6.63 -13.04 6.46
N GLY A 115 7.65 -13.59 5.81
CA GLY A 115 7.79 -13.54 4.35
C GLY A 115 6.65 -14.26 3.63
N LYS A 116 6.21 -15.42 4.12
CA LYS A 116 5.04 -16.11 3.58
C LYS A 116 3.77 -15.25 3.68
N GLU A 117 3.58 -14.58 4.80
CA GLU A 117 2.41 -13.72 5.02
C GLU A 117 2.39 -12.54 4.05
N ILE A 118 3.55 -11.90 3.80
CA ILE A 118 3.69 -10.82 2.81
C ILE A 118 3.43 -11.36 1.40
N LEU A 119 3.98 -12.53 1.07
CA LEU A 119 3.82 -13.15 -0.25
C LEU A 119 2.35 -13.46 -0.56
N GLU A 120 1.63 -14.05 0.38
CA GLU A 120 0.19 -14.33 0.21
C GLU A 120 -0.63 -13.04 0.07
N TRP A 121 -0.29 -11.99 0.82
CA TRP A 121 -0.91 -10.68 0.68
C TRP A 121 -0.64 -10.09 -0.71
N THR A 122 0.60 -10.14 -1.19
CA THR A 122 0.99 -9.67 -2.52
C THR A 122 0.25 -10.40 -3.62
N LYS A 123 0.18 -11.73 -3.54
CA LYS A 123 -0.61 -12.55 -4.49
C LYS A 123 -2.08 -12.16 -4.50
N ALA A 124 -2.67 -11.94 -3.32
CA ALA A 124 -4.07 -11.54 -3.20
C ALA A 124 -4.31 -10.15 -3.85
N LEU A 125 -3.40 -9.19 -3.65
CA LEU A 125 -3.47 -7.88 -4.30
C LEU A 125 -3.33 -7.96 -5.82
N ILE A 126 -2.41 -8.78 -6.33
CA ILE A 126 -2.25 -9.03 -7.76
C ILE A 126 -3.54 -9.62 -8.35
N GLN A 127 -4.07 -10.67 -7.73
CA GLN A 127 -5.30 -11.31 -8.16
C GLN A 127 -6.49 -10.35 -8.12
N PHE A 128 -6.61 -9.56 -7.05
CA PHE A 128 -7.64 -8.54 -6.93
C PHE A 128 -7.55 -7.52 -8.08
N ARG A 129 -6.33 -7.01 -8.35
CA ARG A 129 -6.10 -6.06 -9.44
C ARG A 129 -6.44 -6.67 -10.80
N GLN A 130 -6.02 -7.90 -11.07
CA GLN A 130 -6.29 -8.60 -12.33
C GLN A 130 -7.79 -8.82 -12.57
N ASN A 131 -8.54 -9.14 -11.50
CA ASN A 131 -9.98 -9.38 -11.55
C ASN A 131 -10.81 -8.09 -11.68
N ASN A 132 -10.20 -6.92 -11.50
CA ASN A 132 -10.90 -5.64 -11.52
C ASN A 132 -10.26 -4.69 -12.54
N LYS A 133 -10.75 -4.75 -13.78
CA LYS A 133 -10.20 -3.98 -14.92
C LYS A 133 -10.09 -2.48 -14.65
N ILE A 134 -11.01 -1.91 -13.87
CA ILE A 134 -11.02 -0.49 -13.54
C ILE A 134 -9.69 -0.01 -12.89
N LEU A 135 -8.96 -0.89 -12.20
CA LEU A 135 -7.69 -0.57 -11.56
C LEU A 135 -6.49 -0.51 -12.54
N HIS A 136 -6.65 -1.04 -13.76
CA HIS A 136 -5.57 -1.10 -14.75
C HIS A 136 -6.02 -0.67 -16.16
N MET A 137 -6.91 0.31 -16.20
CA MET A 137 -7.41 0.89 -17.46
C MET A 137 -6.28 1.57 -18.24
N PRO A 138 -6.26 1.45 -19.58
CA PRO A 138 -5.29 2.16 -20.43
C PRO A 138 -5.58 3.67 -20.54
N GLN A 139 -6.80 4.11 -20.21
CA GLN A 139 -7.20 5.50 -20.18
C GLN A 139 -7.22 6.02 -18.74
N SER A 140 -6.94 7.30 -18.59
CA SER A 140 -7.07 7.98 -17.30
C SER A 140 -8.55 8.06 -16.88
N LEU A 141 -8.81 7.85 -15.59
CA LEU A 141 -10.11 8.08 -14.99
C LEU A 141 -10.40 9.58 -14.90
N THR A 142 -11.67 9.97 -15.01
CA THR A 142 -12.07 11.35 -15.30
C THR A 142 -12.92 12.01 -14.23
N LEU A 143 -13.24 11.32 -13.12
CA LEU A 143 -14.11 11.79 -12.04
C LEU A 143 -15.55 12.11 -12.54
N SER A 144 -16.00 11.47 -13.60
CA SER A 144 -17.29 11.75 -14.22
C SER A 144 -18.09 10.49 -14.53
N ASP A 145 -19.42 10.60 -14.47
CA ASP A 145 -20.33 9.54 -14.89
C ASP A 145 -20.59 9.66 -16.41
N ARG A 146 -19.72 9.00 -17.18
CA ARG A 146 -19.77 9.02 -18.65
C ARG A 146 -20.76 8.02 -19.26
N VAL A 147 -21.18 7.03 -18.47
CA VAL A 147 -22.07 5.96 -18.95
C VAL A 147 -23.45 6.01 -18.30
N SER A 148 -23.74 7.07 -17.52
CA SER A 148 -25.02 7.29 -16.83
C SER A 148 -25.42 6.13 -15.91
N CYS A 149 -24.44 5.54 -15.23
CA CYS A 149 -24.68 4.46 -14.26
C CYS A 149 -25.04 4.98 -12.85
N GLY A 150 -25.00 6.30 -12.65
CA GLY A 150 -25.23 6.96 -11.36
C GLY A 150 -23.98 7.16 -10.51
N TYR A 151 -22.81 6.68 -10.96
CA TYR A 151 -21.55 6.81 -10.26
C TYR A 151 -20.41 7.21 -11.21
N PRO A 152 -19.49 8.09 -10.79
CA PRO A 152 -18.30 8.40 -11.59
C PRO A 152 -17.37 7.16 -11.65
N ASP A 153 -16.47 7.17 -12.65
CA ASP A 153 -15.45 6.13 -12.81
C ASP A 153 -14.54 6.00 -11.59
N ILE A 154 -14.20 7.14 -10.97
CA ILE A 154 -13.49 7.25 -9.70
C ILE A 154 -14.05 8.40 -8.87
N SER A 155 -14.07 8.26 -7.57
CA SER A 155 -14.40 9.36 -6.64
C SER A 155 -13.57 9.28 -5.36
N TYR A 156 -13.40 10.44 -4.73
CA TYR A 156 -12.61 10.58 -3.51
C TYR A 156 -13.51 10.95 -2.34
N HIS A 157 -13.23 10.37 -1.18
CA HIS A 157 -14.00 10.49 0.04
C HIS A 157 -13.08 10.71 1.24
N GLY A 158 -13.62 11.29 2.27
CA GLY A 158 -12.99 11.42 3.57
C GLY A 158 -13.79 10.65 4.63
N THR A 159 -13.88 11.23 5.83
CA THR A 159 -14.79 10.75 6.87
C THR A 159 -16.26 10.96 6.49
N ASN A 160 -16.54 11.86 5.54
CA ASN A 160 -17.83 12.04 4.91
C ASN A 160 -17.82 11.49 3.49
N ALA A 161 -18.88 10.79 3.12
CA ALA A 161 -19.04 10.30 1.75
C ALA A 161 -19.13 11.47 0.75
N TRP A 162 -18.52 11.30 -0.44
CA TRP A 162 -18.49 12.29 -1.52
C TRP A 162 -17.73 13.59 -1.20
N TYR A 163 -17.02 13.63 -0.07
CA TYR A 163 -16.23 14.78 0.33
C TYR A 163 -14.85 14.33 0.80
N ALA A 164 -13.84 14.53 0.00
CA ALA A 164 -12.45 14.31 0.35
C ALA A 164 -11.85 15.60 0.92
N GLN A 165 -11.32 15.52 2.14
CA GLN A 165 -10.46 16.55 2.70
C GLN A 165 -9.03 16.27 2.22
N MET A 166 -8.41 17.22 1.54
CA MET A 166 -7.07 17.09 0.96
C MET A 166 -6.11 18.13 1.56
N ASN A 167 -6.21 18.35 2.87
CA ASN A 167 -5.26 19.22 3.57
C ASN A 167 -3.99 18.44 3.92
N THR A 168 -2.90 19.14 4.12
CA THR A 168 -1.58 18.53 4.41
C THR A 168 -1.52 17.71 5.71
N TYR A 169 -2.48 17.89 6.60
CA TYR A 169 -2.61 17.16 7.87
C TYR A 169 -3.69 16.08 7.86
N ASP A 170 -4.51 16.00 6.81
CA ASP A 170 -5.46 14.92 6.65
C ASP A 170 -4.72 13.64 6.27
N ARG A 171 -4.90 12.60 7.08
CA ARG A 171 -4.21 11.32 6.94
C ARG A 171 -5.19 10.17 6.71
N HIS A 172 -6.29 10.46 6.04
CA HIS A 172 -7.29 9.47 5.69
C HIS A 172 -7.86 9.77 4.31
N LEU A 173 -8.09 8.73 3.53
CA LEU A 173 -8.59 8.84 2.17
C LEU A 173 -9.43 7.62 1.83
N GLY A 174 -10.63 7.86 1.32
CA GLY A 174 -11.46 6.86 0.66
C GLY A 174 -11.42 7.07 -0.86
N ILE A 175 -11.26 6.00 -1.60
CA ILE A 175 -11.33 6.02 -3.06
C ILE A 175 -12.39 5.00 -3.49
N MET A 176 -13.38 5.44 -4.26
CA MET A 176 -14.36 4.54 -4.85
C MET A 176 -14.14 4.43 -6.35
N TYR A 177 -14.19 3.23 -6.86
CA TYR A 177 -14.13 2.89 -8.28
C TYR A 177 -15.44 2.24 -8.72
N SER A 178 -15.93 2.59 -9.89
CA SER A 178 -17.08 1.94 -10.51
C SER A 178 -16.61 0.98 -11.60
N CYS A 179 -16.83 -0.32 -11.40
CA CYS A 179 -16.28 -1.37 -12.24
C CYS A 179 -16.85 -1.38 -13.65
N VAL A 180 -18.05 -0.85 -13.89
CA VAL A 180 -18.70 -0.75 -15.20
C VAL A 180 -17.84 -0.03 -16.23
N TYR A 181 -16.96 0.85 -15.82
CA TYR A 181 -16.04 1.54 -16.73
C TYR A 181 -14.88 0.65 -17.23
N GLY A 182 -14.60 -0.43 -16.53
CA GLY A 182 -13.63 -1.44 -16.95
C GLY A 182 -14.27 -2.62 -17.68
N ASP A 183 -15.52 -2.93 -17.31
CA ASP A 183 -16.32 -4.01 -17.89
C ASP A 183 -17.81 -3.63 -17.79
N GLU A 184 -18.47 -3.43 -18.91
CA GLU A 184 -19.85 -2.95 -18.98
C GLU A 184 -20.88 -3.86 -18.27
N GLU A 185 -20.54 -5.14 -18.09
CA GLU A 185 -21.37 -6.10 -17.35
C GLU A 185 -21.09 -6.12 -15.85
N ASP A 186 -19.99 -5.48 -15.40
CA ASP A 186 -19.60 -5.45 -13.99
C ASP A 186 -20.12 -4.21 -13.27
N HIS A 187 -21.27 -4.31 -12.64
CA HIS A 187 -21.90 -3.23 -11.87
C HIS A 187 -21.41 -3.11 -10.42
N ARG A 188 -20.33 -3.80 -10.04
CA ARG A 188 -19.74 -3.68 -8.70
C ARG A 188 -19.09 -2.32 -8.49
N LEU A 189 -19.03 -1.93 -7.24
CA LEU A 189 -18.26 -0.79 -6.76
C LEU A 189 -17.15 -1.30 -5.83
N ILE A 190 -15.98 -0.73 -5.95
CA ILE A 190 -14.84 -1.00 -5.08
C ILE A 190 -14.60 0.25 -4.24
N TYR A 191 -14.46 0.10 -2.92
CA TYR A 191 -14.09 1.18 -2.04
C TYR A 191 -12.82 0.83 -1.30
N ALA A 192 -11.74 1.58 -1.56
CA ALA A 192 -10.47 1.48 -0.87
C ALA A 192 -10.38 2.58 0.19
N ALA A 193 -10.30 2.20 1.46
CA ALA A 193 -10.17 3.14 2.57
C ALA A 193 -8.76 3.07 3.16
N TYR A 194 -8.10 4.22 3.23
CA TYR A 194 -6.75 4.37 3.75
C TYR A 194 -6.78 5.23 5.00
N ASN A 195 -6.47 4.64 6.15
CA ASN A 195 -6.23 5.35 7.39
C ASN A 195 -4.73 5.40 7.66
N MET A 196 -4.09 6.51 7.37
CA MET A 196 -2.67 6.78 7.60
C MET A 196 -2.42 7.53 8.91
N HIS A 197 -3.46 7.64 9.75
CA HIS A 197 -3.38 8.28 11.06
C HIS A 197 -3.13 7.23 12.14
N TRP A 198 -2.57 7.64 13.27
CA TRP A 198 -2.38 6.75 14.43
C TRP A 198 -3.65 6.54 15.26
N GLU A 199 -4.73 7.26 14.95
CA GLU A 199 -6.04 7.12 15.57
C GLU A 199 -7.01 6.34 14.68
N ASN A 200 -8.04 5.79 15.29
CA ASN A 200 -9.12 5.14 14.56
C ASN A 200 -9.98 6.19 13.85
N HIS A 201 -10.27 5.97 12.59
CA HIS A 201 -11.19 6.79 11.81
C HIS A 201 -12.35 5.97 11.27
N SER A 202 -13.53 6.57 11.30
CA SER A 202 -14.73 6.02 10.66
C SER A 202 -14.96 6.75 9.34
N PHE A 203 -15.15 6.00 8.27
CA PHE A 203 -15.48 6.51 6.95
C PHE A 203 -16.98 6.33 6.70
N ALA A 204 -17.68 7.39 6.29
CA ALA A 204 -19.02 7.25 5.78
C ALA A 204 -18.95 6.66 4.36
N LEU A 205 -19.52 5.48 4.18
CA LEU A 205 -19.59 4.84 2.87
C LEU A 205 -20.68 5.52 2.01
N PRO A 206 -20.44 5.69 0.70
CA PRO A 206 -21.48 6.15 -0.22
C PRO A 206 -22.73 5.26 -0.16
N LYS A 207 -23.90 5.89 -0.20
CA LYS A 207 -25.15 5.14 -0.38
C LYS A 207 -25.15 4.54 -1.79
N ILE A 208 -25.38 3.24 -1.86
CA ILE A 208 -25.43 2.48 -3.11
C ILE A 208 -26.71 1.63 -3.15
N ASN A 209 -27.08 1.20 -4.34
CA ASN A 209 -28.13 0.20 -4.50
C ASN A 209 -27.50 -1.20 -4.29
N GLY A 210 -27.27 -1.58 -3.04
CA GLY A 210 -26.61 -2.83 -2.69
C GLY A 210 -26.03 -2.80 -1.26
N THR A 211 -25.14 -3.72 -0.98
CA THR A 211 -24.49 -3.86 0.32
C THR A 211 -22.98 -3.85 0.19
N TRP A 212 -22.32 -3.13 1.08
CA TRP A 212 -20.86 -3.16 1.21
C TRP A 212 -20.41 -4.42 1.97
N LYS A 213 -19.31 -5.00 1.53
CA LYS A 213 -18.62 -6.12 2.19
C LYS A 213 -17.14 -5.83 2.28
N VAL A 214 -16.50 -6.21 3.39
CA VAL A 214 -15.05 -6.17 3.49
C VAL A 214 -14.48 -7.37 2.74
N ASP A 215 -13.66 -7.11 1.75
CA ASP A 215 -12.98 -8.13 0.95
C ASP A 215 -11.55 -8.36 1.46
N MET A 216 -10.82 -7.28 1.72
CA MET A 216 -9.43 -7.32 2.19
C MET A 216 -9.18 -6.30 3.31
N SER A 217 -8.30 -6.65 4.26
CA SER A 217 -7.83 -5.74 5.29
C SER A 217 -6.37 -6.02 5.64
N SER A 218 -5.54 -4.98 5.70
CA SER A 218 -4.15 -5.07 6.15
C SER A 218 -4.02 -5.29 7.66
N ASN A 219 -5.10 -5.05 8.42
CA ASN A 219 -5.12 -5.24 9.86
C ASN A 219 -5.63 -6.63 10.25
N VAL A 220 -4.99 -7.25 11.24
CA VAL A 220 -5.38 -8.56 11.80
C VAL A 220 -6.79 -8.51 12.42
N SER A 221 -7.17 -7.40 13.04
CA SER A 221 -8.50 -7.19 13.63
C SER A 221 -9.60 -6.98 12.57
N GLY A 222 -9.21 -6.82 11.31
CA GLY A 222 -10.12 -6.53 10.21
C GLY A 222 -10.67 -5.10 10.22
N ALA A 223 -11.50 -4.84 9.23
CA ALA A 223 -12.35 -3.67 9.14
C ALA A 223 -13.79 -4.10 9.47
N VAL A 224 -14.57 -3.23 10.05
CA VAL A 224 -15.98 -3.51 10.39
C VAL A 224 -16.88 -2.52 9.65
N ILE A 225 -17.88 -3.04 8.96
CA ILE A 225 -18.95 -2.23 8.36
C ILE A 225 -20.10 -2.15 9.35
N GLU A 226 -20.39 -0.94 9.81
CA GLU A 226 -21.50 -0.63 10.70
C GLU A 226 -22.70 -0.17 9.86
N ASP A 227 -23.87 -0.78 10.05
CA ASP A 227 -25.15 -0.42 9.42
C ASP A 227 -25.09 -0.20 7.89
N ASN A 228 -24.18 -0.90 7.19
CA ASN A 228 -23.93 -0.80 5.75
C ASN A 228 -23.60 0.63 5.22
N ASN A 229 -23.40 1.59 6.10
CA ASN A 229 -23.14 2.99 5.73
C ASN A 229 -21.84 3.54 6.33
N ARG A 230 -21.20 2.79 7.21
CA ARG A 230 -20.01 3.25 7.91
C ARG A 230 -18.96 2.15 7.99
N LEU A 231 -17.75 2.46 7.56
CA LEU A 231 -16.60 1.59 7.67
C LEU A 231 -15.72 2.10 8.82
N SER A 232 -15.58 1.27 9.85
CA SER A 232 -14.64 1.53 10.94
C SER A 232 -13.30 0.88 10.61
N LEU A 233 -12.29 1.69 10.40
CA LEU A 233 -10.91 1.24 10.21
C LEU A 233 -10.14 1.42 11.49
N ILE A 234 -9.80 0.30 12.09
CA ILE A 234 -8.89 0.29 13.22
C ILE A 234 -7.52 0.74 12.73
N HIS A 235 -6.98 1.65 13.47
CA HIS A 235 -5.65 2.25 13.46
C HIS A 235 -4.55 1.45 12.69
N ILE A 236 -3.76 2.18 11.92
CA ILE A 236 -2.49 1.76 11.29
C ILE A 236 -1.41 1.50 12.34
#